data_348b1df33e8418e6d249c309d5217c21
#
_entry.id   348b1df33e8418e6d249c309d5217c21
#
_cell.length_a   1.000
_cell.length_b   1.000
_cell.length_c   1.000
_cell.angle_alpha   90.00
_cell.angle_beta   90.00
_cell.angle_gamma   90.00
#
_symmetry.space_group_name_H-M   'P 1'
#
loop_
_entity.id
_entity.type
_entity.pdbx_description
1 polymer ?
#
loop_
_entity_poly.entity_id
_entity_poly.type
_entity_poly.pdbx_seq_one_letter_code
_entity_poly.pdbx_strand_id
1 'polypeptide(L)'
;MPSCDEGMKLTRRQVIAGGVTTVAMSAAPGASSLAAELATPPPPRPPVVSTVALTVNGKPRELELDTRTTLLDALREHLKLTGTKKGCDHGQCGACTVLVNGERINACLSLAVQHQGDAITTIEGLGTPDDLHPMQAAFIKHDGYQCGYCTPGQICSAVAVLDEIKRGVPSHVQADVSARPRATNMEMRERMSGNLCRCGAYSNIAEAMEEVAGVTPGRRA
;
A
#
# COMPACT_ATOMS: atom_id res chain seq x y z
N MET A 1 -13.04 -58.98 -18.75
CA MET A 1 -13.09 -57.57 -18.33
C MET A 1 -12.06 -56.82 -19.15
N PRO A 2 -12.43 -55.99 -20.11
CA PRO A 2 -11.47 -55.19 -20.86
C PRO A 2 -11.04 -53.96 -20.02
N SER A 3 -9.73 -53.70 -20.02
CA SER A 3 -9.09 -52.61 -19.30
C SER A 3 -9.42 -51.26 -19.95
N CYS A 4 -10.03 -50.34 -19.20
CA CYS A 4 -10.19 -48.96 -19.59
C CYS A 4 -8.91 -48.18 -19.26
N ASP A 5 -7.97 -48.18 -20.22
CA ASP A 5 -6.84 -47.23 -20.14
C ASP A 5 -6.27 -46.97 -21.55
N GLU A 6 -7.07 -46.27 -22.38
CA GLU A 6 -6.55 -45.57 -23.53
C GLU A 6 -6.94 -44.10 -23.44
N GLY A 7 -6.25 -43.38 -22.55
CA GLY A 7 -6.30 -41.94 -22.49
C GLY A 7 -5.77 -41.32 -23.78
N MET A 8 -6.62 -40.65 -24.53
CA MET A 8 -6.32 -39.96 -25.79
C MET A 8 -5.23 -38.92 -25.56
N LYS A 9 -3.99 -39.21 -25.92
CA LYS A 9 -2.83 -38.30 -25.80
C LYS A 9 -2.89 -37.24 -26.90
N LEU A 10 -3.60 -36.16 -26.63
CA LEU A 10 -3.61 -34.97 -27.50
C LEU A 10 -2.27 -34.22 -27.40
N THR A 11 -1.59 -34.02 -28.51
CA THR A 11 -0.40 -33.19 -28.57
C THR A 11 -0.77 -31.72 -28.70
N ARG A 12 0.11 -30.81 -28.25
CA ARG A 12 -0.09 -29.34 -28.37
C ARG A 12 -0.41 -28.93 -29.82
N ARG A 13 0.18 -29.56 -30.84
CA ARG A 13 -0.12 -29.32 -32.25
C ARG A 13 -1.56 -29.70 -32.63
N GLN A 14 -2.08 -30.80 -32.11
CA GLN A 14 -3.45 -31.26 -32.40
C GLN A 14 -4.49 -30.33 -31.74
N VAL A 15 -4.21 -29.76 -30.56
CA VAL A 15 -5.08 -28.78 -29.92
C VAL A 15 -5.10 -27.48 -30.73
N ILE A 16 -3.96 -27.01 -31.21
CA ILE A 16 -3.89 -25.78 -32.03
C ILE A 16 -4.57 -25.99 -33.39
N ALA A 17 -4.35 -27.13 -34.06
CA ALA A 17 -5.00 -27.43 -35.35
C ALA A 17 -6.53 -27.58 -35.17
N GLY A 18 -7.00 -28.20 -34.10
CA GLY A 18 -8.45 -28.32 -33.79
C GLY A 18 -9.11 -26.98 -33.51
N GLY A 19 -8.40 -26.02 -32.89
CA GLY A 19 -8.88 -24.68 -32.65
C GLY A 19 -9.08 -23.84 -33.90
N VAL A 20 -8.24 -24.00 -34.92
CA VAL A 20 -8.34 -23.26 -36.19
C VAL A 20 -9.51 -23.75 -37.05
N THR A 21 -9.85 -25.04 -37.00
CA THR A 21 -10.97 -25.60 -37.77
C THR A 21 -12.34 -25.19 -37.22
N THR A 22 -12.47 -24.94 -35.92
CA THR A 22 -13.73 -24.47 -35.32
C THR A 22 -14.03 -23.00 -35.66
N VAL A 23 -13.02 -22.17 -35.91
CA VAL A 23 -13.22 -20.77 -36.31
C VAL A 23 -13.64 -20.64 -37.80
N ALA A 24 -13.25 -21.61 -38.66
CA ALA A 24 -13.59 -21.58 -40.09
C ALA A 24 -15.02 -22.01 -40.42
N MET A 25 -15.74 -22.70 -39.52
CA MET A 25 -17.13 -23.12 -39.75
C MET A 25 -18.22 -22.13 -39.34
N SER A 26 -17.87 -20.99 -38.74
CA SER A 26 -18.83 -19.96 -38.28
C SER A 26 -19.04 -18.82 -39.30
N ALA A 27 -18.49 -18.93 -40.52
CA ALA A 27 -18.74 -17.97 -41.62
C ALA A 27 -19.96 -18.41 -42.45
N ALA A 28 -21.11 -18.56 -41.83
CA ALA A 28 -22.37 -18.66 -42.56
C ALA A 28 -22.79 -17.25 -43.04
N PRO A 29 -23.14 -17.05 -44.34
CA PRO A 29 -23.65 -15.76 -44.80
C PRO A 29 -25.03 -15.54 -44.19
N GLY A 30 -25.11 -14.74 -43.16
CA GLY A 30 -26.33 -14.41 -42.42
C GLY A 30 -26.10 -13.97 -40.97
N ALA A 31 -24.89 -14.19 -40.43
CA ALA A 31 -24.56 -13.77 -39.05
C ALA A 31 -24.01 -12.32 -38.96
N SER A 32 -24.06 -11.57 -40.06
CA SER A 32 -23.38 -10.25 -40.14
C SER A 32 -24.14 -9.08 -39.50
N SER A 33 -25.29 -9.30 -38.88
CA SER A 33 -26.09 -8.17 -38.36
C SER A 33 -26.13 -8.05 -36.83
N LEU A 34 -25.54 -9.01 -36.07
CA LEU A 34 -25.55 -8.93 -34.61
C LEU A 34 -24.21 -8.50 -33.96
N ALA A 35 -23.15 -8.34 -34.78
CA ALA A 35 -21.84 -7.90 -34.29
C ALA A 35 -21.60 -6.38 -34.39
N ALA A 36 -22.58 -5.61 -34.86
CA ALA A 36 -22.38 -4.21 -35.26
C ALA A 36 -22.87 -3.18 -34.21
N GLU A 37 -23.28 -3.60 -33.03
CA GLU A 37 -23.63 -2.63 -32.00
C GLU A 37 -22.80 -2.88 -30.71
N LEU A 38 -21.47 -2.93 -30.90
CA LEU A 38 -20.57 -2.56 -29.83
C LEU A 38 -20.81 -1.07 -29.60
N ALA A 39 -21.73 -0.79 -28.67
CA ALA A 39 -22.03 0.56 -28.22
C ALA A 39 -20.72 1.30 -27.98
N THR A 40 -20.50 2.39 -28.72
CA THR A 40 -19.39 3.30 -28.43
C THR A 40 -19.44 3.62 -26.95
N PRO A 41 -18.34 3.44 -26.20
CA PRO A 41 -18.34 3.75 -24.78
C PRO A 41 -18.86 5.16 -24.59
N PRO A 42 -19.73 5.39 -23.58
CA PRO A 42 -20.26 6.73 -23.35
C PRO A 42 -19.10 7.71 -23.18
N PRO A 43 -19.24 8.97 -23.64
CA PRO A 43 -18.18 9.96 -23.49
C PRO A 43 -17.76 10.06 -22.02
N PRO A 44 -16.46 10.26 -21.72
CA PRO A 44 -15.99 10.39 -20.36
C PRO A 44 -16.77 11.49 -19.64
N ARG A 45 -17.28 11.19 -18.46
CA ARG A 45 -17.99 12.19 -17.66
C ARG A 45 -17.00 13.30 -17.29
N PRO A 46 -17.41 14.58 -17.33
CA PRO A 46 -16.57 15.67 -16.88
C PRO A 46 -16.16 15.45 -15.42
N PRO A 47 -14.96 15.90 -15.00
CA PRO A 47 -14.53 15.79 -13.61
C PRO A 47 -15.50 16.54 -12.69
N VAL A 48 -15.87 15.91 -11.57
CA VAL A 48 -16.62 16.57 -10.50
C VAL A 48 -15.59 17.13 -9.53
N VAL A 49 -15.51 18.45 -9.43
CA VAL A 49 -14.59 19.14 -8.53
C VAL A 49 -15.27 19.43 -7.20
N SER A 50 -14.56 19.23 -6.11
CA SER A 50 -15.00 19.54 -4.74
C SER A 50 -13.89 20.23 -3.98
N THR A 51 -14.28 21.19 -3.12
CA THR A 51 -13.35 21.81 -2.18
C THR A 51 -13.17 20.89 -0.98
N VAL A 52 -11.90 20.56 -0.68
CA VAL A 52 -11.51 19.68 0.42
C VAL A 52 -10.62 20.46 1.39
N ALA A 53 -11.07 20.58 2.63
CA ALA A 53 -10.32 21.21 3.72
C ALA A 53 -9.67 20.11 4.58
N LEU A 54 -8.35 20.20 4.75
CA LEU A 54 -7.51 19.25 5.49
C LEU A 54 -6.59 20.02 6.43
N THR A 55 -6.16 19.40 7.52
CA THR A 55 -5.02 19.88 8.30
C THR A 55 -3.82 19.01 8.02
N VAL A 56 -2.82 19.52 7.28
CA VAL A 56 -1.64 18.74 6.88
C VAL A 56 -0.40 19.27 7.60
N ASN A 57 0.25 18.40 8.38
CA ASN A 57 1.42 18.74 9.19
C ASN A 57 1.17 19.97 10.08
N GLY A 58 0.00 20.01 10.75
CA GLY A 58 -0.42 21.11 11.62
C GLY A 58 -0.86 22.40 10.89
N LYS A 59 -0.89 22.41 9.55
CA LYS A 59 -1.27 23.58 8.76
C LYS A 59 -2.60 23.33 8.05
N PRO A 60 -3.60 24.22 8.17
CA PRO A 60 -4.85 24.10 7.42
C PRO A 60 -4.56 24.26 5.92
N ARG A 61 -5.21 23.43 5.11
CA ARG A 61 -5.13 23.41 3.65
C ARG A 61 -6.52 23.30 3.08
N GLU A 62 -6.76 24.06 2.04
CA GLU A 62 -7.99 24.00 1.25
C GLU A 62 -7.60 23.78 -0.20
N LEU A 63 -8.17 22.75 -0.84
CA LEU A 63 -7.81 22.30 -2.18
C LEU A 63 -9.08 22.10 -3.00
N GLU A 64 -9.08 22.60 -4.22
CA GLU A 64 -10.08 22.23 -5.23
C GLU A 64 -9.58 21.01 -5.99
N LEU A 65 -10.25 19.88 -5.81
CA LEU A 65 -9.81 18.58 -6.33
C LEU A 65 -10.93 17.89 -7.10
N ASP A 66 -10.56 17.16 -8.15
CA ASP A 66 -11.43 16.12 -8.69
C ASP A 66 -11.72 15.10 -7.59
N THR A 67 -12.99 14.73 -7.40
CA THR A 67 -13.41 13.80 -6.34
C THR A 67 -12.76 12.42 -6.43
N ARG A 68 -12.11 12.10 -7.55
CA ARG A 68 -11.34 10.87 -7.76
C ARG A 68 -9.88 10.99 -7.34
N THR A 69 -9.43 12.19 -6.94
CA THR A 69 -8.03 12.41 -6.52
C THR A 69 -7.75 11.64 -5.24
N THR A 70 -6.71 10.79 -5.27
CA THR A 70 -6.26 10.08 -4.08
C THR A 70 -5.63 11.04 -3.07
N LEU A 71 -5.63 10.68 -1.79
CA LEU A 71 -4.91 11.44 -0.77
C LEU A 71 -3.43 11.54 -1.12
N LEU A 72 -2.83 10.48 -1.67
CA LEU A 72 -1.45 10.47 -2.13
C LEU A 72 -1.19 11.54 -3.19
N ASP A 73 -2.04 11.64 -4.20
CA ASP A 73 -1.90 12.64 -5.26
C ASP A 73 -2.16 14.05 -4.75
N ALA A 74 -3.13 14.24 -3.85
CA ALA A 74 -3.36 15.52 -3.20
C ALA A 74 -2.11 16.01 -2.45
N LEU A 75 -1.46 15.13 -1.68
CA LEU A 75 -0.23 15.46 -0.96
C LEU A 75 0.93 15.77 -1.91
N ARG A 76 1.17 14.91 -2.92
CA ARG A 76 2.34 15.01 -3.80
C ARG A 76 2.20 16.06 -4.88
N GLU A 77 1.08 16.03 -5.60
CA GLU A 77 0.92 16.83 -6.83
C GLU A 77 0.32 18.22 -6.54
N HIS A 78 -0.56 18.33 -5.56
CA HIS A 78 -1.16 19.61 -5.21
C HIS A 78 -0.40 20.34 -4.10
N LEU A 79 -0.05 19.65 -3.00
CA LEU A 79 0.68 20.26 -1.87
C LEU A 79 2.21 20.19 -2.02
N LYS A 80 2.73 19.47 -3.01
CA LYS A 80 4.17 19.27 -3.27
C LYS A 80 4.94 18.63 -2.12
N LEU A 81 4.24 17.87 -1.26
CA LEU A 81 4.83 17.07 -0.19
C LEU A 81 5.30 15.73 -0.77
N THR A 82 6.51 15.68 -1.29
CA THR A 82 7.04 14.55 -2.05
C THR A 82 7.70 13.47 -1.20
N GLY A 83 7.74 13.64 0.12
CA GLY A 83 8.25 12.64 1.06
C GLY A 83 7.44 11.35 1.01
N THR A 84 6.10 11.44 1.03
CA THR A 84 5.23 10.30 0.81
C THR A 84 5.38 9.78 -0.63
N LYS A 85 5.67 8.49 -0.81
CA LYS A 85 6.08 7.93 -2.12
C LYS A 85 4.98 7.13 -2.80
N LYS A 86 4.88 7.27 -4.12
CA LYS A 86 4.04 6.45 -5.00
C LYS A 86 4.85 5.25 -5.48
N GLY A 87 4.73 4.10 -4.78
CA GLY A 87 5.43 2.87 -5.15
C GLY A 87 4.60 1.99 -6.09
N CYS A 88 3.49 1.45 -5.60
CA CYS A 88 2.63 0.53 -6.36
C CYS A 88 1.31 1.15 -6.83
N ASP A 89 0.83 2.19 -6.15
CA ASP A 89 -0.44 2.88 -6.40
C ASP A 89 -1.72 2.00 -6.28
N HIS A 90 -1.61 0.88 -5.57
CA HIS A 90 -2.71 -0.06 -5.34
C HIS A 90 -2.63 -0.78 -3.98
N GLY A 91 -2.04 -0.12 -2.96
CA GLY A 91 -2.10 -0.55 -1.56
C GLY A 91 -1.18 -1.70 -1.15
N GLN A 92 -0.26 -2.19 -2.01
CA GLN A 92 0.54 -3.37 -1.73
C GLN A 92 1.89 -3.09 -1.05
N CYS A 93 2.49 -1.91 -1.25
CA CYS A 93 3.88 -1.70 -0.87
C CYS A 93 4.08 -0.86 0.39
N GLY A 94 3.08 -0.14 0.86
CA GLY A 94 3.18 0.72 2.04
C GLY A 94 4.08 1.97 1.92
N ALA A 95 4.68 2.23 0.74
CA ALA A 95 5.54 3.41 0.55
C ALA A 95 4.80 4.74 0.68
N CYS A 96 3.47 4.71 0.54
CA CYS A 96 2.58 5.86 0.67
C CYS A 96 1.95 6.01 2.07
N THR A 97 2.41 5.25 3.07
CA THR A 97 1.85 5.33 4.42
C THR A 97 1.98 6.74 5.00
N VAL A 98 0.87 7.27 5.47
CA VAL A 98 0.75 8.51 6.23
C VAL A 98 -0.06 8.26 7.50
N LEU A 99 -0.08 9.21 8.42
CA LEU A 99 -0.93 9.16 9.60
C LEU A 99 -2.14 10.07 9.38
N VAL A 100 -3.34 9.53 9.52
CA VAL A 100 -4.59 10.29 9.52
C VAL A 100 -5.20 10.16 10.91
N ASN A 101 -5.33 11.28 11.61
CA ASN A 101 -5.76 11.31 13.00
C ASN A 101 -4.96 10.36 13.91
N GLY A 102 -3.68 10.14 13.61
CA GLY A 102 -2.78 9.23 14.31
C GLY A 102 -2.77 7.78 13.82
N GLU A 103 -3.73 7.38 12.98
CA GLU A 103 -3.81 6.03 12.42
C GLU A 103 -3.08 5.94 11.07
N ARG A 104 -2.31 4.88 10.85
CA ARG A 104 -1.59 4.66 9.58
C ARG A 104 -2.53 4.18 8.49
N ILE A 105 -2.47 4.83 7.34
CA ILE A 105 -3.22 4.42 6.15
C ILE A 105 -2.34 4.43 4.90
N ASN A 106 -2.74 3.68 3.89
CA ASN A 106 -2.17 3.76 2.55
C ASN A 106 -2.85 4.89 1.76
N ALA A 107 -2.20 6.03 1.63
CA ALA A 107 -2.76 7.21 0.98
C ALA A 107 -3.16 7.00 -0.50
N CYS A 108 -2.63 5.99 -1.18
CA CYS A 108 -3.02 5.63 -2.55
C CYS A 108 -4.39 4.93 -2.63
N LEU A 109 -4.90 4.37 -1.53
CA LEU A 109 -6.21 3.71 -1.48
C LEU A 109 -7.34 4.58 -0.95
N SER A 110 -7.03 5.81 -0.52
CA SER A 110 -8.00 6.70 0.09
C SER A 110 -8.18 7.94 -0.80
N LEU A 111 -9.42 8.36 -1.02
CA LEU A 111 -9.71 9.58 -1.77
C LEU A 111 -9.58 10.81 -0.85
N ALA A 112 -9.00 11.88 -1.36
CA ALA A 112 -8.82 13.11 -0.60
C ALA A 112 -10.13 13.66 -0.01
N VAL A 113 -11.23 13.54 -0.75
CA VAL A 113 -12.56 13.99 -0.32
C VAL A 113 -13.13 13.27 0.89
N GLN A 114 -12.61 12.06 1.22
CA GLN A 114 -13.02 11.29 2.39
C GLN A 114 -12.41 11.84 3.69
N HIS A 115 -11.40 12.68 3.58
CA HIS A 115 -10.63 13.22 4.71
C HIS A 115 -10.97 14.67 5.03
N GLN A 116 -12.19 15.09 4.70
CA GLN A 116 -12.66 16.43 5.04
C GLN A 116 -12.56 16.70 6.55
N GLY A 117 -11.73 17.66 6.94
CA GLY A 117 -11.50 18.04 8.34
C GLY A 117 -10.45 17.19 9.09
N ASP A 118 -9.92 16.15 8.47
CA ASP A 118 -8.92 15.26 9.11
C ASP A 118 -7.56 15.94 9.30
N ALA A 119 -6.83 15.47 10.33
CA ALA A 119 -5.45 15.81 10.59
C ALA A 119 -4.51 14.76 9.95
N ILE A 120 -3.71 15.18 8.99
CA ILE A 120 -2.80 14.32 8.23
C ILE A 120 -1.36 14.67 8.59
N THR A 121 -0.61 13.67 9.02
CA THR A 121 0.84 13.79 9.25
C THR A 121 1.61 12.95 8.24
N THR A 122 2.46 13.61 7.49
CA THR A 122 3.41 12.99 6.56
C THR A 122 4.80 12.95 7.19
N ILE A 123 5.77 12.34 6.51
CA ILE A 123 7.16 12.28 6.99
C ILE A 123 7.74 13.70 7.26
N GLU A 124 7.32 14.70 6.49
CA GLU A 124 7.75 16.09 6.65
C GLU A 124 7.17 16.75 7.92
N GLY A 125 6.15 16.14 8.51
CA GLY A 125 5.52 16.64 9.73
C GLY A 125 5.98 15.94 11.02
N LEU A 126 6.79 14.88 10.94
CA LEU A 126 7.26 14.14 12.11
C LEU A 126 8.44 14.84 12.82
N GLY A 127 9.33 15.49 12.08
CA GLY A 127 10.49 16.19 12.63
C GLY A 127 11.08 17.15 11.61
N THR A 128 12.10 17.89 12.04
CA THR A 128 12.86 18.83 11.20
C THR A 128 14.32 18.35 11.06
N PRO A 129 15.11 18.87 10.11
CA PRO A 129 16.52 18.52 10.00
C PRO A 129 17.34 18.79 11.29
N ASP A 130 16.94 19.80 12.07
CA ASP A 130 17.63 20.18 13.31
C ASP A 130 17.04 19.49 14.55
N ASP A 131 15.82 18.93 14.44
CA ASP A 131 15.12 18.22 15.51
C ASP A 131 14.39 17.01 14.94
N LEU A 132 15.13 15.94 14.74
CA LEU A 132 14.61 14.70 14.18
C LEU A 132 13.69 14.00 15.17
N HIS A 133 12.58 13.47 14.67
CA HIS A 133 11.79 12.52 15.46
C HIS A 133 12.66 11.31 15.87
N PRO A 134 12.53 10.75 17.10
CA PRO A 134 13.34 9.61 17.57
C PRO A 134 13.41 8.45 16.58
N MET A 135 12.31 8.14 15.89
CA MET A 135 12.29 7.09 14.86
C MET A 135 13.17 7.46 13.64
N GLN A 136 13.20 8.72 13.22
CA GLN A 136 14.07 9.17 12.13
C GLN A 136 15.54 9.04 12.53
N ALA A 137 15.90 9.45 13.74
CA ALA A 137 17.25 9.32 14.28
C ALA A 137 17.68 7.86 14.39
N ALA A 138 16.80 6.98 14.86
CA ALA A 138 17.06 5.55 14.96
C ALA A 138 17.26 4.89 13.59
N PHE A 139 16.48 5.28 12.56
CA PHE A 139 16.68 4.80 11.20
C PHE A 139 18.05 5.19 10.63
N ILE A 140 18.54 6.39 10.93
CA ILE A 140 19.90 6.81 10.54
C ILE A 140 20.94 5.98 11.28
N LYS A 141 20.80 5.82 12.59
CA LYS A 141 21.75 5.11 13.46
C LYS A 141 21.91 3.63 13.09
N HIS A 142 20.82 2.97 12.73
CA HIS A 142 20.76 1.53 12.42
C HIS A 142 20.82 1.23 10.92
N ASP A 143 21.08 2.21 10.05
CA ASP A 143 21.00 2.03 8.60
C ASP A 143 19.68 1.40 8.14
N GLY A 144 18.55 1.85 8.71
CA GLY A 144 17.20 1.36 8.42
C GLY A 144 16.72 1.62 6.99
N TYR A 145 17.62 2.00 6.09
CA TYR A 145 17.36 2.28 4.68
C TYR A 145 18.61 2.07 3.81
N GLN A 146 18.39 1.93 2.50
CA GLN A 146 19.46 1.98 1.49
C GLN A 146 19.09 3.00 0.42
N CYS A 147 18.22 2.69 -0.54
CA CYS A 147 17.81 3.65 -1.55
C CYS A 147 16.91 4.79 -1.02
N GLY A 148 16.35 4.66 0.17
CA GLY A 148 15.51 5.67 0.82
C GLY A 148 14.08 5.77 0.30
N TYR A 149 13.70 5.04 -0.76
CA TYR A 149 12.39 5.22 -1.39
C TYR A 149 11.22 4.81 -0.48
N CYS A 150 11.31 3.65 0.19
CA CYS A 150 10.26 3.20 1.12
C CYS A 150 10.35 3.87 2.50
N THR A 151 11.45 4.56 2.81
CA THR A 151 11.78 5.03 4.15
C THR A 151 10.71 5.95 4.77
N PRO A 152 10.13 6.92 4.07
CA PRO A 152 9.05 7.74 4.61
C PRO A 152 7.84 6.91 5.10
N GLY A 153 7.39 5.96 4.28
CA GLY A 153 6.30 5.06 4.66
C GLY A 153 6.67 4.12 5.79
N GLN A 154 7.92 3.62 5.83
CA GLN A 154 8.42 2.78 6.91
C GLN A 154 8.44 3.54 8.24
N ILE A 155 8.92 4.77 8.27
CA ILE A 155 8.99 5.60 9.49
C ILE A 155 7.59 5.94 9.98
N CYS A 156 6.68 6.43 9.12
CA CYS A 156 5.29 6.72 9.49
C CYS A 156 4.61 5.47 10.05
N SER A 157 4.79 4.33 9.40
CA SER A 157 4.23 3.05 9.87
C SER A 157 4.82 2.63 11.22
N ALA A 158 6.15 2.73 11.40
CA ALA A 158 6.82 2.36 12.64
C ALA A 158 6.36 3.21 13.83
N VAL A 159 6.15 4.51 13.63
CA VAL A 159 5.61 5.41 14.67
C VAL A 159 4.21 4.94 15.09
N ALA A 160 3.33 4.68 14.13
CA ALA A 160 1.97 4.21 14.41
C ALA A 160 1.96 2.82 15.08
N VAL A 161 2.83 1.90 14.62
CA VAL A 161 2.95 0.56 15.21
C VAL A 161 3.29 0.61 16.69
N LEU A 162 4.24 1.46 17.10
CA LEU A 162 4.57 1.61 18.52
C LEU A 162 3.40 2.19 19.33
N ASP A 163 2.61 3.08 18.73
CA ASP A 163 1.40 3.61 19.35
C ASP A 163 0.29 2.54 19.45
N GLU A 164 0.06 1.77 18.38
CA GLU A 164 -0.88 0.63 18.38
C GLU A 164 -0.56 -0.36 19.52
N ILE A 165 0.72 -0.71 19.69
CA ILE A 165 1.17 -1.60 20.79
C ILE A 165 0.88 -0.96 22.15
N LYS A 166 1.16 0.35 22.31
CA LYS A 166 0.86 1.08 23.56
C LYS A 166 -0.63 1.11 23.88
N ARG A 167 -1.47 1.27 22.86
CA ARG A 167 -2.93 1.25 23.01
C ARG A 167 -3.52 -0.15 23.23
N GLY A 168 -2.71 -1.19 23.05
CA GLY A 168 -3.14 -2.58 23.25
C GLY A 168 -3.90 -3.15 22.05
N VAL A 169 -3.68 -2.63 20.84
CA VAL A 169 -4.29 -3.18 19.61
C VAL A 169 -3.72 -4.57 19.36
N PRO A 170 -4.56 -5.62 19.23
CA PRO A 170 -4.08 -6.99 19.05
C PRO A 170 -3.42 -7.22 17.68
N SER A 171 -2.63 -8.29 17.57
CA SER A 171 -1.98 -8.72 16.33
C SER A 171 -2.02 -10.22 16.12
N HIS A 172 -1.61 -10.68 14.93
CA HIS A 172 -1.60 -12.10 14.56
C HIS A 172 -0.56 -12.96 15.31
N VAL A 173 0.47 -12.35 15.88
CA VAL A 173 1.52 -13.09 16.61
C VAL A 173 1.18 -13.34 18.07
N GLN A 174 0.07 -12.77 18.56
CA GLN A 174 -0.38 -13.00 19.93
C GLN A 174 -1.09 -14.35 20.03
N ALA A 175 -0.67 -15.18 20.99
CA ALA A 175 -1.37 -16.43 21.31
C ALA A 175 -2.74 -16.17 21.96
N ASP A 176 -2.86 -15.08 22.71
CA ASP A 176 -4.09 -14.60 23.34
C ASP A 176 -4.34 -13.15 22.93
N VAL A 177 -5.37 -12.93 22.11
CA VAL A 177 -5.75 -11.60 21.61
C VAL A 177 -6.35 -10.68 22.68
N SER A 178 -6.75 -11.24 23.83
CA SER A 178 -7.23 -10.47 24.99
C SER A 178 -6.08 -9.94 25.85
N ALA A 179 -4.89 -10.51 25.70
CA ALA A 179 -3.69 -10.05 26.38
C ALA A 179 -3.12 -8.78 25.73
N ARG A 180 -2.45 -7.96 26.54
CA ARG A 180 -1.82 -6.73 26.00
C ARG A 180 -0.58 -7.09 25.17
N PRO A 181 -0.45 -6.60 23.92
CA PRO A 181 0.71 -6.87 23.09
C PRO A 181 1.98 -6.29 23.72
N ARG A 182 3.11 -6.92 23.43
CA ARG A 182 4.43 -6.45 23.84
C ARG A 182 5.23 -6.02 22.62
N ALA A 183 6.06 -4.99 22.79
CA ALA A 183 6.94 -4.51 21.73
C ALA A 183 8.12 -5.48 21.51
N THR A 184 7.84 -6.68 21.00
CA THR A 184 8.87 -7.68 20.64
C THR A 184 9.28 -7.53 19.19
N ASN A 185 10.47 -8.05 18.82
CA ASN A 185 10.94 -8.06 17.44
C ASN A 185 9.91 -8.72 16.49
N MET A 186 9.33 -9.87 16.91
CA MET A 186 8.32 -10.58 16.13
C MET A 186 7.05 -9.74 15.94
N GLU A 187 6.57 -9.08 16.99
CA GLU A 187 5.39 -8.20 16.94
C GLU A 187 5.61 -7.02 15.99
N MET A 188 6.78 -6.37 16.06
CA MET A 188 7.12 -5.26 15.17
C MET A 188 7.22 -5.70 13.72
N ARG A 189 7.90 -6.83 13.43
CA ARG A 189 8.01 -7.38 12.08
C ARG A 189 6.66 -7.73 11.47
N GLU A 190 5.78 -8.33 12.25
CA GLU A 190 4.43 -8.67 11.79
C GLU A 190 3.65 -7.41 11.42
N ARG A 191 3.61 -6.42 12.32
CA ARG A 191 2.89 -5.17 12.05
C ARG A 191 3.48 -4.36 10.89
N MET A 192 4.76 -4.51 10.62
CA MET A 192 5.46 -3.86 9.51
C MET A 192 5.40 -4.64 8.19
N SER A 193 4.80 -5.84 8.16
CA SER A 193 4.80 -6.73 6.99
C SER A 193 4.18 -6.09 5.74
N GLY A 194 3.27 -5.13 5.89
CA GLY A 194 2.67 -4.37 4.79
C GLY A 194 3.58 -3.29 4.18
N ASN A 195 4.74 -3.00 4.78
CA ASN A 195 5.67 -1.99 4.30
C ASN A 195 6.88 -2.65 3.64
N LEU A 196 6.89 -2.71 2.30
CA LEU A 196 7.93 -3.41 1.54
C LEU A 196 9.20 -2.59 1.38
N CYS A 197 10.34 -3.24 1.57
CA CYS A 197 11.67 -2.69 1.28
C CYS A 197 12.38 -3.55 0.24
N ARG A 198 12.51 -3.07 -0.99
CA ARG A 198 13.17 -3.82 -2.08
C ARG A 198 14.66 -4.07 -1.82
N CYS A 199 15.31 -3.19 -1.05
CA CYS A 199 16.71 -3.34 -0.65
C CYS A 199 16.91 -4.33 0.50
N GLY A 200 15.85 -4.74 1.20
CA GLY A 200 15.91 -5.75 2.26
C GLY A 200 16.40 -5.23 3.63
N ALA A 201 16.26 -3.94 3.94
CA ALA A 201 16.72 -3.36 5.20
C ALA A 201 15.86 -3.75 6.43
N TYR A 202 15.08 -4.82 6.36
CA TYR A 202 14.09 -5.18 7.38
C TYR A 202 14.68 -5.41 8.77
N SER A 203 15.87 -6.02 8.86
CA SER A 203 16.52 -6.27 10.17
C SER A 203 16.90 -4.96 10.85
N ASN A 204 17.46 -4.04 10.08
CA ASN A 204 17.89 -2.73 10.55
C ASN A 204 16.69 -1.85 10.96
N ILE A 205 15.59 -1.94 10.20
CA ILE A 205 14.31 -1.28 10.54
C ILE A 205 13.77 -1.82 11.89
N ALA A 206 13.80 -3.14 12.08
CA ALA A 206 13.35 -3.73 13.34
C ALA A 206 14.24 -3.30 14.52
N GLU A 207 15.57 -3.25 14.35
CA GLU A 207 16.52 -2.76 15.36
C GLU A 207 16.27 -1.28 15.71
N ALA A 208 15.98 -0.44 14.71
CA ALA A 208 15.61 0.96 14.94
C ALA A 208 14.33 1.09 15.76
N MET A 209 13.32 0.25 15.48
CA MET A 209 12.08 0.22 16.25
C MET A 209 12.28 -0.28 17.68
N GLU A 210 13.11 -1.31 17.89
CA GLU A 210 13.47 -1.82 19.22
C GLU A 210 14.11 -0.73 20.08
N GLU A 211 15.04 0.05 19.52
CA GLU A 211 15.66 1.17 20.24
C GLU A 211 14.62 2.18 20.71
N VAL A 212 13.75 2.64 19.80
CA VAL A 212 12.72 3.63 20.14
C VAL A 212 11.69 3.09 21.13
N ALA A 213 11.41 1.79 21.07
CA ALA A 213 10.52 1.11 22.01
C ALA A 213 11.17 0.90 23.40
N GLY A 214 12.48 1.15 23.56
CA GLY A 214 13.23 0.86 24.79
C GLY A 214 13.39 -0.63 25.06
N VAL A 215 13.36 -1.46 24.03
CA VAL A 215 13.53 -2.91 24.14
C VAL A 215 14.99 -3.24 23.91
N THR A 216 15.58 -4.04 24.79
CA THR A 216 16.95 -4.54 24.59
C THR A 216 16.97 -5.44 23.35
N PRO A 217 17.85 -5.23 22.36
CA PRO A 217 17.91 -6.06 21.17
C PRO A 217 18.01 -7.54 21.54
N GLY A 218 17.00 -8.32 21.15
CA GLY A 218 17.00 -9.76 21.36
C GLY A 218 18.19 -10.38 20.62
N ARG A 219 18.94 -11.25 21.33
CA ARG A 219 20.01 -12.04 20.71
C ARG A 219 19.45 -12.74 19.47
N ARG A 220 20.04 -12.48 18.29
CA ARG A 220 19.65 -13.15 17.04
C ARG A 220 19.68 -14.66 17.27
N ALA A 221 18.55 -15.33 17.06
CA ALA A 221 18.46 -16.77 17.03
C ALA A 221 18.97 -17.30 15.69
#